data_53241770f8339a558c35001d9ab66c27
#
_entry.id   53241770f8339a558c35001d9ab66c27
#
_cell.length_a   1.000
_cell.length_b   1.000
_cell.length_c   1.000
_cell.angle_alpha   90.00
_cell.angle_beta   90.00
_cell.angle_gamma   90.00
#
_symmetry.space_group_name_H-M   'P 1'
#
loop_
_entity.id
_entity.type
_entity.pdbx_description
1 polymer ?
#
loop_
_entity_poly.entity_id
_entity_poly.type
_entity_poly.pdbx_seq_one_letter_code
_entity_poly.pdbx_strand_id
1 'polypeptide(L)'
;MRFFVFLFLIVGCWCDVQILIDETGRYNITVNNQVWLRSSRMAIYADDQWYSTENTSLPLANITTAEGKDSTLGSWNETRLTYLLIRKQKTTPIVARIRQWSTVSALTFYLETGDLELTTNVTLHVDDVRTVFPSFLIEKMDQNDRRGYFTVAGQFGGQDDKHAGLWNASSRVVRLGYHGGPVVLFNLTEQGEGDTLILSPLSHFMDTSLTQTTRASQSILEYGVAGSMTSVPANYMQAFIVYYSEQGVNKGAREWGQTLQRVYNRTNEYRLNDLSLNYLGYYIDNGGYYCHNTLPGTNYEDTMIEIAEQIDIPYHYMEISAWFYYKGVRGGVSNWTARPDVFPHDIPYLHRRLGNLPFIIHNRYWAYDAVYQDKYAWILDPEGGTSLPASNDSFWLDLLTEARDWGVILYQQDWLSLQSIWFRPILTEINLGERWLTSMGQAADQVGLNIHYIMAYPRHFLKALEIPRVTQARGSDDYAINLMNHTEPQWNMGITSMIIDALGIAPNKDVLWSTSVQPDSSYGENASEPLPDRAILMATLSTGPVGVGDRINYTNLERIMRCCRQDGLILKPDRAITTINALVADWADNEGVPQGELYSTQTTM
;
A
#
# COMPACT_ATOMS: atom_id res chain seq x y z
N MET A 1 32.63 -29.58 -33.58
CA MET A 1 32.37 -29.55 -32.13
C MET A 1 33.42 -28.66 -31.50
N ARG A 2 33.15 -27.38 -31.39
CA ARG A 2 34.01 -26.38 -30.72
C ARG A 2 33.22 -25.81 -29.56
N PHE A 3 33.59 -26.22 -28.36
CA PHE A 3 33.11 -25.58 -27.13
C PHE A 3 33.80 -24.21 -27.02
N PHE A 4 33.04 -23.14 -27.16
CA PHE A 4 33.45 -21.81 -26.67
C PHE A 4 32.92 -21.67 -25.24
N VAL A 5 33.81 -21.91 -24.29
CA VAL A 5 33.60 -21.50 -22.89
C VAL A 5 33.86 -20.00 -22.84
N PHE A 6 32.81 -19.18 -22.75
CA PHE A 6 32.96 -17.79 -22.38
C PHE A 6 33.25 -17.72 -20.87
N LEU A 7 34.52 -17.57 -20.52
CA LEU A 7 34.96 -17.23 -19.19
C LEU A 7 34.66 -15.72 -18.99
N PHE A 8 33.56 -15.39 -18.33
CA PHE A 8 33.40 -14.04 -17.82
C PHE A 8 34.34 -13.86 -16.63
N LEU A 9 35.36 -13.03 -16.81
CA LEU A 9 36.18 -12.50 -15.73
C LEU A 9 35.28 -11.58 -14.87
N ILE A 10 34.79 -12.10 -13.75
CA ILE A 10 34.14 -11.32 -12.72
C ILE A 10 35.24 -10.53 -12.00
N VAL A 11 35.39 -9.25 -12.36
CA VAL A 11 36.12 -8.30 -11.53
C VAL A 11 35.22 -7.98 -10.33
N GLY A 12 35.68 -8.33 -9.16
CA GLY A 12 34.99 -8.36 -7.89
C GLY A 12 34.11 -7.16 -7.58
N CYS A 13 32.81 -7.40 -7.64
CA CYS A 13 31.84 -6.76 -6.78
C CYS A 13 31.00 -7.91 -6.22
N TRP A 14 31.03 -8.11 -4.92
CA TRP A 14 30.26 -9.15 -4.24
C TRP A 14 28.80 -8.68 -4.17
N CYS A 15 28.04 -8.86 -5.26
CA CYS A 15 26.60 -8.80 -5.21
C CYS A 15 26.11 -10.20 -4.92
N ASP A 16 25.51 -10.39 -3.75
CA ASP A 16 25.01 -11.69 -3.30
C ASP A 16 23.83 -12.19 -4.14
N VAL A 17 23.13 -11.27 -4.85
CA VAL A 17 22.10 -11.59 -5.86
C VAL A 17 22.66 -11.38 -7.26
N GLN A 18 22.52 -12.40 -8.10
CA GLN A 18 23.00 -12.38 -9.49
C GLN A 18 21.90 -12.86 -10.45
N ILE A 19 22.05 -12.51 -11.73
CA ILE A 19 21.21 -13.00 -12.79
C ILE A 19 22.05 -13.67 -13.88
N LEU A 20 21.65 -14.85 -14.26
CA LEU A 20 22.27 -15.63 -15.34
C LEU A 20 21.29 -15.72 -16.50
N ILE A 21 21.66 -15.19 -17.66
CA ILE A 21 20.79 -15.13 -18.84
C ILE A 21 21.40 -16.00 -19.95
N ASP A 22 20.60 -16.89 -20.52
CA ASP A 22 21.03 -17.77 -21.62
C ASP A 22 20.78 -17.14 -23.01
N GLU A 23 21.24 -17.83 -24.05
CA GLU A 23 21.09 -17.39 -25.45
C GLU A 23 19.64 -17.33 -25.96
N THR A 24 18.70 -17.93 -25.23
CA THR A 24 17.26 -17.90 -25.52
C THR A 24 16.54 -16.76 -24.81
N GLY A 25 17.26 -15.97 -23.97
CA GLY A 25 16.71 -14.90 -23.15
C GLY A 25 16.00 -15.38 -21.88
N ARG A 26 16.12 -16.67 -21.54
CA ARG A 26 15.69 -17.18 -20.24
C ARG A 26 16.73 -16.82 -19.19
N TYR A 27 16.27 -16.63 -17.97
CA TYR A 27 17.16 -16.21 -16.88
C TYR A 27 16.85 -16.93 -15.57
N ASN A 28 17.90 -17.08 -14.76
CA ASN A 28 17.83 -17.55 -13.39
C ASN A 28 18.32 -16.44 -12.46
N ILE A 29 17.62 -16.21 -11.37
CA ILE A 29 18.11 -15.38 -10.26
C ILE A 29 18.74 -16.31 -9.24
N THR A 30 19.99 -16.00 -8.88
CA THR A 30 20.76 -16.77 -7.89
C THR A 30 21.04 -15.88 -6.66
N VAL A 31 21.01 -16.49 -5.50
CA VAL A 31 21.45 -15.92 -4.22
C VAL A 31 22.53 -16.86 -3.69
N ASN A 32 23.69 -16.32 -3.35
CA ASN A 32 24.83 -17.10 -2.86
C ASN A 32 25.16 -18.31 -3.76
N ASN A 33 25.10 -18.10 -5.09
CA ASN A 33 25.30 -19.13 -6.13
C ASN A 33 24.22 -20.26 -6.16
N GLN A 34 23.14 -20.13 -5.41
CA GLN A 34 21.99 -21.04 -5.48
C GLN A 34 20.86 -20.41 -6.29
N VAL A 35 20.22 -21.18 -7.17
CA VAL A 35 19.07 -20.71 -7.94
C VAL A 35 17.87 -20.53 -7.01
N TRP A 36 17.32 -19.33 -7.00
CA TRP A 36 16.10 -18.99 -6.24
C TRP A 36 14.88 -18.89 -7.13
N LEU A 37 15.03 -18.32 -8.31
CA LEU A 37 13.93 -18.14 -9.25
C LEU A 37 14.38 -18.47 -10.67
N ARG A 38 13.53 -19.14 -11.43
CA ARG A 38 13.69 -19.36 -12.87
C ARG A 38 12.64 -18.55 -13.61
N SER A 39 13.06 -17.91 -14.71
CA SER A 39 12.14 -17.21 -15.59
C SER A 39 11.15 -18.18 -16.25
N SER A 40 9.97 -17.66 -16.54
CA SER A 40 9.00 -18.32 -17.39
C SER A 40 8.94 -17.63 -18.76
N ARG A 41 7.78 -17.26 -19.23
CA ARG A 41 7.56 -16.66 -20.54
C ARG A 41 7.65 -15.13 -20.51
N MET A 42 7.94 -14.52 -21.65
CA MET A 42 7.52 -13.17 -21.96
C MET A 42 6.29 -13.22 -22.86
N ALA A 43 5.28 -12.38 -22.63
CA ALA A 43 4.07 -12.35 -23.43
C ALA A 43 3.40 -10.98 -23.45
N ILE A 44 2.64 -10.71 -24.50
CA ILE A 44 1.86 -9.49 -24.69
C ILE A 44 0.48 -9.87 -25.23
N TYR A 45 -0.57 -9.34 -24.61
CA TYR A 45 -1.93 -9.43 -25.10
C TYR A 45 -2.31 -8.12 -25.81
N ALA A 46 -2.54 -8.22 -27.09
CA ALA A 46 -2.96 -7.12 -27.95
C ALA A 46 -3.73 -7.68 -29.16
N ASP A 47 -4.53 -6.83 -29.84
CA ASP A 47 -5.33 -7.26 -30.99
C ASP A 47 -6.21 -8.49 -30.66
N ASP A 48 -6.71 -8.57 -29.42
CA ASP A 48 -7.54 -9.67 -28.87
C ASP A 48 -6.87 -11.05 -28.89
N GLN A 49 -5.53 -11.11 -28.88
CA GLN A 49 -4.76 -12.36 -28.86
C GLN A 49 -3.44 -12.25 -28.06
N TRP A 50 -2.91 -13.40 -27.68
CA TRP A 50 -1.61 -13.50 -27.04
C TRP A 50 -0.47 -13.65 -28.06
N TYR A 51 0.56 -12.83 -27.89
CA TYR A 51 1.88 -12.99 -28.47
C TYR A 51 2.85 -13.44 -27.37
N SER A 52 3.61 -14.51 -27.59
CA SER A 52 4.41 -15.11 -26.53
C SER A 52 5.71 -15.70 -27.06
N THR A 53 6.72 -15.77 -26.19
CA THR A 53 7.97 -16.50 -26.45
C THR A 53 7.78 -18.02 -26.46
N GLU A 54 6.63 -18.51 -26.00
CA GLU A 54 6.28 -19.96 -26.08
C GLU A 54 5.86 -20.39 -27.49
N ASN A 55 5.62 -19.43 -28.35
CA ASN A 55 5.30 -19.65 -29.77
C ASN A 55 6.11 -18.69 -30.65
N THR A 56 5.96 -18.77 -31.95
CA THR A 56 6.73 -17.98 -32.92
C THR A 56 6.25 -16.52 -33.05
N SER A 57 5.28 -16.08 -32.27
CA SER A 57 4.68 -14.75 -32.40
C SER A 57 5.45 -13.64 -31.70
N LEU A 58 6.36 -14.01 -30.75
CA LEU A 58 7.22 -13.08 -30.04
C LEU A 58 8.66 -13.64 -29.91
N PRO A 59 9.36 -13.91 -31.04
CA PRO A 59 10.71 -14.47 -30.99
C PRO A 59 11.72 -13.44 -30.46
N LEU A 60 12.74 -13.93 -29.75
CA LEU A 60 13.92 -13.14 -29.40
C LEU A 60 14.75 -12.89 -30.67
N ALA A 61 15.05 -11.63 -30.95
CA ALA A 61 15.85 -11.23 -32.11
C ALA A 61 17.29 -10.92 -31.76
N ASN A 62 17.54 -10.34 -30.59
CA ASN A 62 18.86 -9.90 -30.21
C ASN A 62 19.04 -9.80 -28.68
N ILE A 63 20.25 -10.05 -28.21
CA ILE A 63 20.70 -9.80 -26.84
C ILE A 63 21.90 -8.87 -26.91
N THR A 64 21.84 -7.75 -26.19
CA THR A 64 22.96 -6.82 -26.06
C THR A 64 23.20 -6.47 -24.59
N THR A 65 24.42 -6.07 -24.27
CA THR A 65 24.79 -5.62 -22.92
C THR A 65 25.24 -4.16 -22.94
N ALA A 66 25.06 -3.47 -21.84
CA ALA A 66 25.52 -2.12 -21.62
C ALA A 66 25.89 -1.94 -20.14
N GLU A 67 26.72 -0.95 -19.87
CA GLU A 67 27.06 -0.51 -18.52
C GLU A 67 26.69 0.96 -18.37
N GLY A 68 26.38 1.37 -17.15
CA GLY A 68 26.07 2.76 -16.90
C GLY A 68 26.01 3.08 -15.41
N LYS A 69 25.63 4.30 -15.14
CA LYS A 69 25.48 4.80 -13.78
C LYS A 69 24.22 5.66 -13.66
N ASP A 70 23.53 5.47 -12.59
CA ASP A 70 22.38 6.26 -12.15
C ASP A 70 22.76 7.05 -10.89
N SER A 71 22.22 8.25 -10.71
CA SER A 71 22.50 9.09 -9.55
C SER A 71 21.92 8.55 -8.24
N THR A 72 20.90 7.71 -8.33
CA THR A 72 20.12 7.22 -7.20
C THR A 72 20.59 5.85 -6.70
N LEU A 73 20.73 4.88 -7.63
CA LEU A 73 21.06 3.50 -7.32
C LEU A 73 22.50 3.12 -7.66
N GLY A 74 23.25 3.99 -8.33
CA GLY A 74 24.66 3.81 -8.62
C GLY A 74 24.95 3.13 -9.96
N SER A 75 26.05 2.36 -10.04
CA SER A 75 26.47 1.71 -11.28
C SER A 75 25.67 0.43 -11.53
N TRP A 76 25.42 0.14 -12.81
CA TRP A 76 24.68 -1.04 -13.24
C TRP A 76 25.27 -1.69 -14.49
N ASN A 77 25.06 -3.01 -14.61
CA ASN A 77 25.21 -3.77 -15.84
C ASN A 77 23.80 -4.09 -16.37
N GLU A 78 23.55 -3.82 -17.65
CA GLU A 78 22.24 -4.03 -18.29
C GLU A 78 22.35 -5.08 -19.37
N THR A 79 21.40 -6.02 -19.39
CA THR A 79 21.13 -6.88 -20.52
C THR A 79 19.82 -6.44 -21.18
N ARG A 80 19.86 -6.22 -22.50
CA ARG A 80 18.70 -5.87 -23.32
C ARG A 80 18.31 -7.08 -24.17
N LEU A 81 17.07 -7.47 -24.05
CA LEU A 81 16.43 -8.53 -24.83
C LEU A 81 15.46 -7.88 -25.80
N THR A 82 15.76 -7.91 -27.08
CA THR A 82 14.89 -7.36 -28.12
C THR A 82 14.06 -8.49 -28.73
N TYR A 83 12.76 -8.41 -28.55
CA TYR A 83 11.78 -9.34 -29.11
C TYR A 83 11.07 -8.70 -30.30
N LEU A 84 10.61 -9.52 -31.22
CA LEU A 84 9.85 -9.07 -32.39
C LEU A 84 8.37 -9.45 -32.23
N LEU A 85 7.53 -8.47 -32.00
CA LEU A 85 6.07 -8.66 -32.00
C LEU A 85 5.60 -8.81 -33.45
N ILE A 86 5.26 -10.03 -33.87
CA ILE A 86 4.87 -10.37 -35.25
C ILE A 86 3.35 -10.28 -35.38
N ARG A 87 2.87 -9.15 -35.92
CA ARG A 87 1.47 -8.92 -36.27
C ARG A 87 1.24 -9.23 -37.75
N LYS A 88 -0.02 -9.38 -38.17
CA LYS A 88 -0.38 -9.76 -39.55
C LYS A 88 0.27 -8.88 -40.67
N GLN A 89 0.52 -7.63 -40.40
CA GLN A 89 1.03 -6.65 -41.37
C GLN A 89 2.29 -5.90 -40.93
N LYS A 90 2.78 -6.12 -39.70
CA LYS A 90 3.89 -5.35 -39.15
C LYS A 90 4.63 -6.14 -38.07
N THR A 91 5.94 -6.15 -38.17
CA THR A 91 6.81 -6.61 -37.11
C THR A 91 7.38 -5.40 -36.37
N THR A 92 7.24 -5.39 -35.03
CA THR A 92 7.66 -4.25 -34.19
C THR A 92 8.55 -4.75 -33.07
N PRO A 93 9.70 -4.11 -32.79
CA PRO A 93 10.55 -4.48 -31.69
C PRO A 93 9.90 -4.09 -30.35
N ILE A 94 10.02 -4.98 -29.38
CA ILE A 94 9.71 -4.77 -27.96
C ILE A 94 10.99 -5.02 -27.20
N VAL A 95 11.33 -4.12 -26.27
CA VAL A 95 12.58 -4.21 -25.50
C VAL A 95 12.29 -4.54 -24.05
N ALA A 96 12.85 -5.65 -23.59
CA ALA A 96 12.92 -5.98 -22.17
C ALA A 96 14.36 -5.74 -21.70
N ARG A 97 14.52 -5.06 -20.56
CA ARG A 97 15.83 -4.76 -19.97
C ARG A 97 15.92 -5.31 -18.56
N ILE A 98 17.09 -5.80 -18.24
CA ILE A 98 17.40 -6.29 -16.89
C ILE A 98 18.67 -5.59 -16.44
N ARG A 99 18.63 -4.87 -15.32
CA ARG A 99 19.80 -4.23 -14.72
C ARG A 99 20.16 -4.93 -13.42
N GLN A 100 21.42 -5.25 -13.30
CA GLN A 100 22.05 -5.66 -12.04
C GLN A 100 22.83 -4.48 -11.48
N TRP A 101 22.50 -4.07 -10.26
CA TRP A 101 23.12 -2.94 -9.59
C TRP A 101 24.34 -3.37 -8.78
N SER A 102 25.39 -2.52 -8.73
CA SER A 102 26.62 -2.83 -7.99
C SER A 102 26.68 -2.21 -6.60
N THR A 103 25.85 -1.21 -6.32
CA THR A 103 25.82 -0.47 -5.04
C THR A 103 24.62 -0.78 -4.17
N VAL A 104 23.64 -1.48 -4.71
CA VAL A 104 22.49 -2.04 -4.00
C VAL A 104 22.29 -3.48 -4.44
N SER A 105 21.94 -4.34 -3.52
CA SER A 105 21.71 -5.76 -3.81
C SER A 105 20.35 -5.94 -4.49
N ALA A 106 20.23 -5.46 -5.72
CA ALA A 106 18.96 -5.44 -6.46
C ALA A 106 19.13 -5.75 -7.95
N LEU A 107 18.06 -6.30 -8.52
CA LEU A 107 17.84 -6.43 -9.96
C LEU A 107 16.60 -5.62 -10.34
N THR A 108 16.65 -4.87 -11.44
CA THR A 108 15.48 -4.17 -11.95
C THR A 108 15.15 -4.61 -13.37
N PHE A 109 13.87 -4.79 -13.63
CA PHE A 109 13.31 -5.29 -14.89
C PHE A 109 12.46 -4.20 -15.50
N TYR A 110 12.62 -3.97 -16.81
CA TYR A 110 11.88 -2.97 -17.56
C TYR A 110 11.31 -3.58 -18.82
N LEU A 111 10.07 -3.27 -19.15
CA LEU A 111 9.46 -3.58 -20.43
C LEU A 111 9.03 -2.30 -21.11
N GLU A 112 9.54 -2.08 -22.33
CA GLU A 112 9.29 -0.87 -23.12
C GLU A 112 8.50 -1.22 -24.38
N THR A 113 7.40 -0.48 -24.62
CA THR A 113 6.58 -0.65 -25.83
C THR A 113 7.16 0.07 -27.06
N GLY A 114 8.14 0.98 -26.88
CA GLY A 114 8.65 1.83 -27.95
C GLY A 114 7.53 2.63 -28.61
N ASP A 115 7.59 2.78 -29.93
CA ASP A 115 6.58 3.52 -30.71
C ASP A 115 5.26 2.75 -30.91
N LEU A 116 5.05 1.68 -30.15
CA LEU A 116 3.91 0.79 -30.32
C LEU A 116 2.84 1.06 -29.27
N GLU A 117 1.65 1.39 -29.74
CA GLU A 117 0.44 1.33 -28.91
C GLU A 117 -0.13 -0.10 -28.95
N LEU A 118 -0.48 -0.64 -27.77
CA LEU A 118 -1.09 -1.95 -27.61
C LEU A 118 -2.56 -1.78 -27.26
N THR A 119 -3.45 -2.10 -28.19
CA THR A 119 -4.91 -1.99 -28.02
C THR A 119 -5.57 -3.35 -27.98
N THR A 120 -6.75 -3.44 -27.38
CA THR A 120 -7.63 -4.62 -27.41
C THR A 120 -9.09 -4.19 -27.33
N ASN A 121 -9.99 -4.95 -27.95
CA ASN A 121 -11.44 -4.79 -27.80
C ASN A 121 -12.00 -5.71 -26.71
N VAL A 122 -11.29 -6.81 -26.43
CA VAL A 122 -11.64 -7.77 -25.37
C VAL A 122 -10.60 -7.67 -24.27
N THR A 123 -11.01 -7.16 -23.11
CA THR A 123 -10.14 -7.09 -21.93
C THR A 123 -10.05 -8.44 -21.21
N LEU A 124 -8.95 -8.66 -20.50
CA LEU A 124 -8.80 -9.75 -19.56
C LEU A 124 -9.38 -9.35 -18.20
N HIS A 125 -9.38 -10.27 -17.24
CA HIS A 125 -9.78 -9.95 -15.88
C HIS A 125 -8.79 -8.94 -15.26
N VAL A 126 -9.26 -8.12 -14.32
CA VAL A 126 -8.43 -7.08 -13.66
C VAL A 126 -7.25 -7.67 -12.90
N ASP A 127 -7.39 -8.88 -12.38
CA ASP A 127 -6.32 -9.57 -11.66
C ASP A 127 -5.29 -10.25 -12.59
N ASP A 128 -5.59 -10.37 -13.89
CA ASP A 128 -4.64 -10.85 -14.88
C ASP A 128 -3.67 -9.74 -15.28
N VAL A 129 -2.70 -10.09 -16.12
CA VAL A 129 -1.79 -9.14 -16.77
C VAL A 129 -1.89 -9.26 -18.28
N ARG A 130 -1.80 -8.14 -19.00
CA ARG A 130 -1.77 -8.11 -20.46
C ARG A 130 -0.37 -7.95 -21.06
N THR A 131 0.60 -7.57 -20.23
CA THR A 131 2.03 -7.66 -20.56
C THR A 131 2.69 -8.54 -19.49
N VAL A 132 3.63 -9.37 -19.88
CA VAL A 132 4.28 -10.33 -18.95
C VAL A 132 5.78 -10.13 -19.03
N PHE A 133 6.33 -9.39 -18.07
CA PHE A 133 7.76 -9.26 -17.81
C PHE A 133 8.01 -8.45 -16.53
N PRO A 134 8.78 -9.00 -15.53
CA PRO A 134 9.30 -10.37 -15.49
C PRO A 134 8.21 -11.42 -15.21
N SER A 135 8.60 -12.69 -15.35
CA SER A 135 7.81 -13.81 -14.88
C SER A 135 8.70 -14.90 -14.29
N PHE A 136 8.18 -15.61 -13.28
CA PHE A 136 8.95 -16.60 -12.53
C PHE A 136 8.13 -17.86 -12.30
N LEU A 137 8.78 -19.03 -12.40
CA LEU A 137 8.17 -20.30 -11.99
C LEU A 137 8.05 -20.34 -10.46
N ILE A 138 6.90 -20.79 -9.98
CA ILE A 138 6.65 -21.05 -8.55
C ILE A 138 6.90 -22.55 -8.35
N GLU A 139 8.10 -22.89 -7.91
CA GLU A 139 8.54 -24.28 -7.78
C GLU A 139 9.61 -24.44 -6.69
N LYS A 140 9.76 -25.65 -6.18
CA LYS A 140 10.94 -26.03 -5.41
C LYS A 140 12.14 -26.20 -6.35
N MET A 141 13.32 -25.79 -5.89
CA MET A 141 14.56 -26.01 -6.65
C MET A 141 15.06 -27.45 -6.52
N ASP A 142 14.88 -28.06 -5.34
CA ASP A 142 15.18 -29.45 -5.05
C ASP A 142 14.30 -30.00 -3.91
N GLN A 143 14.51 -31.23 -3.49
CA GLN A 143 13.71 -31.88 -2.44
C GLN A 143 13.94 -31.31 -1.04
N ASN A 144 15.07 -30.64 -0.81
CA ASN A 144 15.46 -30.05 0.48
C ASN A 144 15.12 -28.54 0.55
N ASP A 145 14.56 -27.98 -0.52
CA ASP A 145 14.18 -26.59 -0.57
C ASP A 145 13.08 -26.28 0.45
N ARG A 146 13.42 -25.47 1.44
CA ARG A 146 12.54 -25.04 2.54
C ARG A 146 12.30 -23.54 2.54
N ARG A 147 12.56 -22.87 1.42
CA ARG A 147 12.27 -21.43 1.33
C ARG A 147 10.81 -21.17 1.64
N GLY A 148 10.61 -20.20 2.51
CA GLY A 148 9.30 -19.67 2.83
C GLY A 148 8.92 -18.48 1.93
N TYR A 149 7.66 -18.15 1.95
CA TYR A 149 7.17 -16.90 1.37
C TYR A 149 6.05 -16.32 2.21
N PHE A 150 5.83 -15.01 2.08
CA PHE A 150 4.55 -14.39 2.39
C PHE A 150 4.18 -13.33 1.37
N THR A 151 2.88 -13.05 1.28
CA THR A 151 2.29 -12.00 0.48
C THR A 151 1.22 -11.28 1.27
N VAL A 152 0.93 -10.04 0.87
CA VAL A 152 -0.14 -9.22 1.42
C VAL A 152 -1.01 -8.70 0.29
N ALA A 153 -2.32 -8.80 0.47
CA ALA A 153 -3.33 -8.28 -0.44
C ALA A 153 -4.53 -7.80 0.39
N GLY A 154 -5.54 -7.19 -0.24
CA GLY A 154 -6.70 -6.71 0.49
C GLY A 154 -6.53 -5.32 1.09
N GLN A 155 -7.56 -4.91 1.81
CA GLN A 155 -7.63 -3.61 2.47
C GLN A 155 -6.67 -3.53 3.67
N PHE A 156 -6.47 -2.33 4.18
CA PHE A 156 -5.60 -2.08 5.33
C PHE A 156 -4.18 -2.67 5.17
N GLY A 157 -3.64 -2.61 3.93
CA GLY A 157 -2.32 -3.11 3.62
C GLY A 157 -2.18 -4.62 3.62
N GLY A 158 -3.27 -5.33 3.46
CA GLY A 158 -3.31 -6.78 3.47
C GLY A 158 -3.63 -7.37 4.85
N GLN A 159 -4.27 -6.59 5.73
CA GLN A 159 -4.74 -7.12 7.00
C GLN A 159 -5.70 -8.31 6.79
N ASP A 160 -6.59 -8.19 5.82
CA ASP A 160 -7.63 -9.19 5.53
C ASP A 160 -7.16 -10.36 4.67
N ASP A 161 -6.02 -10.23 3.99
CA ASP A 161 -5.59 -11.19 2.99
C ASP A 161 -4.07 -11.36 2.98
N LYS A 162 -3.57 -12.09 3.96
CA LYS A 162 -2.17 -12.48 4.12
C LYS A 162 -2.01 -13.97 3.82
N HIS A 163 -1.05 -14.30 2.99
CA HIS A 163 -0.70 -15.68 2.70
C HIS A 163 0.77 -15.93 3.01
N ALA A 164 1.05 -17.04 3.66
CA ALA A 164 2.40 -17.53 3.90
C ALA A 164 2.45 -19.04 3.73
N GLY A 165 3.62 -19.57 3.50
CA GLY A 165 3.86 -21.01 3.37
C GLY A 165 5.23 -21.29 2.81
N LEU A 166 5.51 -22.56 2.55
CA LEU A 166 6.72 -22.97 1.84
C LEU A 166 6.58 -22.71 0.34
N TRP A 167 7.67 -22.23 -0.28
CA TRP A 167 7.70 -21.91 -1.71
C TRP A 167 7.72 -23.18 -2.56
N ASN A 168 6.60 -23.47 -3.21
CA ASN A 168 6.43 -24.64 -4.07
C ASN A 168 5.25 -24.43 -5.04
N ALA A 169 5.02 -25.37 -5.94
CA ALA A 169 3.96 -25.28 -6.95
C ALA A 169 2.54 -25.13 -6.39
N SER A 170 2.31 -25.44 -5.11
CA SER A 170 1.01 -25.28 -4.44
C SER A 170 0.88 -23.94 -3.71
N SER A 171 1.94 -23.12 -3.69
CA SER A 171 1.93 -21.81 -3.02
C SER A 171 0.83 -20.90 -3.59
N ARG A 172 0.13 -20.20 -2.71
CA ARG A 172 -0.81 -19.13 -3.08
C ARG A 172 -0.15 -17.80 -2.84
N VAL A 173 0.52 -17.28 -3.87
CA VAL A 173 1.40 -16.13 -3.73
C VAL A 173 0.60 -14.83 -3.69
N VAL A 174 -0.39 -14.70 -4.56
CA VAL A 174 -1.27 -13.52 -4.64
C VAL A 174 -2.69 -14.01 -4.88
N ARG A 175 -3.62 -13.56 -4.06
CA ARG A 175 -5.03 -13.92 -4.24
C ARG A 175 -5.70 -13.09 -5.32
N LEU A 176 -5.43 -11.78 -5.32
CA LEU A 176 -5.99 -10.83 -6.27
C LEU A 176 -4.86 -9.96 -6.82
N GLY A 177 -4.46 -10.18 -8.06
CA GLY A 177 -3.31 -9.53 -8.70
C GLY A 177 -3.37 -8.01 -8.72
N TYR A 178 -4.58 -7.45 -8.85
CA TYR A 178 -4.80 -6.01 -8.82
C TYR A 178 -4.41 -5.34 -7.49
N HIS A 179 -4.37 -6.04 -6.37
CA HIS A 179 -3.97 -5.45 -5.08
C HIS A 179 -2.48 -5.06 -5.03
N GLY A 180 -1.62 -5.72 -5.84
CA GLY A 180 -0.27 -5.26 -6.18
C GLY A 180 0.75 -5.25 -5.05
N GLY A 181 0.57 -6.06 -4.00
CA GLY A 181 1.51 -6.13 -2.88
C GLY A 181 2.86 -6.75 -3.27
N PRO A 182 3.90 -6.62 -2.44
CA PRO A 182 5.14 -7.36 -2.64
C PRO A 182 4.95 -8.85 -2.35
N VAL A 183 5.78 -9.67 -3.02
CA VAL A 183 6.03 -11.06 -2.67
C VAL A 183 7.37 -11.12 -1.96
N VAL A 184 7.40 -11.67 -0.75
CA VAL A 184 8.62 -11.83 0.04
C VAL A 184 8.97 -13.30 0.13
N LEU A 185 10.11 -13.67 -0.42
CA LEU A 185 10.71 -15.00 -0.31
C LEU A 185 11.83 -14.96 0.72
N PHE A 186 12.00 -16.04 1.46
CA PHE A 186 13.06 -16.11 2.46
C PHE A 186 13.55 -17.52 2.73
N ASN A 187 14.79 -17.62 3.20
CA ASN A 187 15.37 -18.83 3.74
C ASN A 187 15.95 -18.50 5.11
N LEU A 188 15.16 -18.69 6.16
CA LEU A 188 15.48 -18.28 7.51
C LEU A 188 15.78 -19.50 8.38
N THR A 189 16.69 -19.30 9.33
CA THR A 189 16.89 -20.23 10.46
C THR A 189 15.72 -20.10 11.46
N GLU A 190 15.62 -21.03 12.41
CA GLU A 190 14.67 -20.94 13.53
C GLU A 190 14.83 -19.66 14.36
N GLN A 191 16.02 -19.05 14.33
CA GLN A 191 16.30 -17.77 14.99
C GLN A 191 15.87 -16.55 14.15
N GLY A 192 15.43 -16.78 12.91
CA GLY A 192 14.98 -15.72 12.00
C GLY A 192 16.12 -15.01 11.26
N GLU A 193 17.32 -15.58 11.25
CA GLU A 193 18.45 -15.08 10.46
C GLU A 193 18.45 -15.73 9.08
N GLY A 194 18.90 -15.02 8.05
CA GLY A 194 19.09 -15.57 6.72
C GLY A 194 18.64 -14.68 5.59
N ASP A 195 18.57 -15.26 4.41
CA ASP A 195 18.37 -14.59 3.14
C ASP A 195 16.91 -14.21 2.90
N THR A 196 16.70 -13.04 2.32
CA THR A 196 15.37 -12.52 1.93
C THR A 196 15.42 -11.93 0.54
N LEU A 197 14.44 -12.23 -0.28
CA LEU A 197 14.25 -11.70 -1.62
C LEU A 197 12.86 -11.06 -1.73
N ILE A 198 12.79 -9.76 -2.05
CA ILE A 198 11.53 -9.03 -2.15
C ILE A 198 11.27 -8.67 -3.60
N LEU A 199 10.15 -9.15 -4.13
CA LEU A 199 9.67 -8.92 -5.48
C LEU A 199 8.53 -7.91 -5.44
N SER A 200 8.69 -6.77 -6.11
CA SER A 200 7.66 -5.74 -6.09
C SER A 200 7.60 -4.90 -7.37
N PRO A 201 6.43 -4.30 -7.69
CA PRO A 201 6.39 -3.20 -8.65
C PRO A 201 7.38 -2.09 -8.30
N LEU A 202 7.92 -1.42 -9.32
CA LEU A 202 8.81 -0.26 -9.17
C LEU A 202 8.26 0.98 -9.87
N SER A 203 7.24 0.88 -10.71
CA SER A 203 6.55 2.00 -11.35
C SER A 203 5.11 1.63 -11.71
N HIS A 204 4.31 2.65 -12.08
CA HIS A 204 2.92 2.47 -12.52
C HIS A 204 2.09 1.62 -11.56
N PHE A 205 2.19 1.96 -10.27
CA PHE A 205 1.60 1.17 -9.20
C PHE A 205 0.08 0.99 -9.32
N MET A 206 -0.61 1.94 -9.98
CA MET A 206 -2.05 1.88 -10.18
C MET A 206 -2.47 1.15 -11.46
N ASP A 207 -1.56 0.94 -12.40
CA ASP A 207 -1.84 0.38 -13.73
C ASP A 207 -1.34 -1.06 -13.90
N THR A 208 -0.50 -1.54 -12.97
CA THR A 208 0.15 -2.86 -13.07
C THR A 208 -0.44 -3.86 -12.08
N SER A 209 -0.25 -5.14 -12.37
CA SER A 209 -0.62 -6.25 -11.50
C SER A 209 0.55 -7.21 -11.32
N LEU A 210 0.57 -7.87 -10.16
CA LEU A 210 1.42 -9.01 -9.87
C LEU A 210 0.50 -10.20 -9.59
N THR A 211 0.48 -11.19 -10.48
CA THR A 211 -0.53 -12.26 -10.46
C THR A 211 0.11 -13.64 -10.50
N GLN A 212 -0.60 -14.63 -9.98
CA GLN A 212 -0.26 -16.03 -10.12
C GLN A 212 -1.18 -16.68 -11.15
N THR A 213 -0.57 -17.33 -12.15
CA THR A 213 -1.29 -18.08 -13.19
C THR A 213 -0.85 -19.54 -13.22
N THR A 214 -1.68 -20.40 -13.80
CA THR A 214 -1.31 -21.81 -14.04
C THR A 214 -1.34 -22.08 -15.54
N ARG A 215 -0.20 -22.54 -16.09
CA ARG A 215 -0.06 -22.91 -17.50
C ARG A 215 0.69 -24.21 -17.65
N ALA A 216 0.18 -25.11 -18.47
CA ALA A 216 0.80 -26.43 -18.70
C ALA A 216 1.18 -27.14 -17.38
N SER A 217 0.32 -27.05 -16.36
CA SER A 217 0.53 -27.57 -15.00
C SER A 217 1.68 -26.92 -14.21
N GLN A 218 2.23 -25.79 -14.68
CA GLN A 218 3.20 -25.00 -13.94
C GLN A 218 2.51 -23.79 -13.31
N SER A 219 2.85 -23.50 -12.06
CA SER A 219 2.45 -22.27 -11.37
C SER A 219 3.45 -21.18 -11.66
N ILE A 220 2.99 -20.01 -12.08
CA ILE A 220 3.83 -18.91 -12.58
C ILE A 220 3.40 -17.62 -11.89
N LEU A 221 4.37 -16.86 -11.41
CA LEU A 221 4.21 -15.49 -10.98
C LEU A 221 4.49 -14.57 -12.19
N GLU A 222 3.51 -13.77 -12.59
CA GLU A 222 3.60 -12.85 -13.72
C GLU A 222 3.38 -11.40 -13.27
N TYR A 223 4.21 -10.47 -13.76
CA TYR A 223 4.06 -9.04 -13.55
C TYR A 223 3.86 -8.33 -14.88
N GLY A 224 2.96 -7.36 -14.88
CA GLY A 224 2.70 -6.54 -16.07
C GLY A 224 1.57 -5.54 -15.89
N VAL A 225 1.18 -4.91 -16.99
CA VAL A 225 -0.01 -4.05 -17.06
C VAL A 225 -1.24 -4.87 -16.75
N ALA A 226 -2.14 -4.35 -15.92
CA ALA A 226 -3.38 -5.03 -15.52
C ALA A 226 -4.23 -5.43 -16.72
N GLY A 227 -4.82 -6.62 -16.65
CA GLY A 227 -5.53 -7.25 -17.77
C GLY A 227 -6.72 -6.46 -18.29
N SER A 228 -7.38 -5.71 -17.44
CA SER A 228 -8.55 -4.90 -17.76
C SER A 228 -8.25 -3.59 -18.51
N MET A 229 -6.99 -3.16 -18.59
CA MET A 229 -6.60 -1.96 -19.34
C MET A 229 -6.90 -2.14 -20.84
N THR A 230 -7.58 -1.18 -21.47
CA THR A 230 -7.99 -1.26 -22.87
C THR A 230 -6.87 -0.95 -23.85
N SER A 231 -5.97 -0.04 -23.46
CA SER A 231 -4.79 0.31 -24.27
C SER A 231 -3.56 0.50 -23.39
N VAL A 232 -2.38 0.28 -23.96
CA VAL A 232 -1.09 0.70 -23.40
C VAL A 232 -0.46 1.65 -24.40
N PRO A 233 -0.17 2.90 -24.03
CA PRO A 233 0.32 3.89 -24.98
C PRO A 233 1.70 3.56 -25.53
N ALA A 234 2.07 4.18 -26.64
CA ALA A 234 3.43 4.19 -27.12
C ALA A 234 4.37 4.81 -26.08
N ASN A 235 5.62 4.35 -26.04
CA ASN A 235 6.66 4.76 -25.10
C ASN A 235 6.32 4.49 -23.62
N TYR A 236 5.40 3.56 -23.37
CA TYR A 236 5.13 3.09 -22.02
C TYR A 236 6.27 2.19 -21.51
N MET A 237 6.65 2.38 -20.27
CA MET A 237 7.70 1.59 -19.63
C MET A 237 7.27 1.17 -18.23
N GLN A 238 6.98 -0.10 -18.04
CA GLN A 238 6.77 -0.67 -16.71
C GLN A 238 8.10 -1.09 -16.08
N ALA A 239 8.22 -0.99 -14.77
CA ALA A 239 9.40 -1.40 -14.01
C ALA A 239 9.05 -2.26 -12.79
N PHE A 240 9.94 -3.21 -12.50
CA PHE A 240 9.84 -4.15 -11.39
C PHE A 240 11.19 -4.31 -10.71
N ILE A 241 11.21 -4.56 -9.39
CA ILE A 241 12.44 -4.76 -8.63
C ILE A 241 12.41 -6.10 -7.90
N VAL A 242 13.56 -6.75 -7.90
CA VAL A 242 13.90 -7.87 -7.03
C VAL A 242 15.02 -7.38 -6.12
N TYR A 243 14.72 -7.23 -4.84
CA TYR A 243 15.65 -6.73 -3.82
C TYR A 243 16.11 -7.86 -2.90
N TYR A 244 17.40 -7.92 -2.58
CA TYR A 244 17.99 -8.95 -1.73
C TYR A 244 18.56 -8.36 -0.43
N SER A 245 18.41 -9.09 0.67
CA SER A 245 19.05 -8.85 1.97
C SER A 245 19.43 -10.16 2.63
N GLU A 246 20.60 -10.21 3.26
CA GLU A 246 21.11 -11.38 4.02
C GLU A 246 20.68 -11.37 5.51
N GLN A 247 19.93 -10.37 5.96
CA GLN A 247 19.70 -10.10 7.38
C GLN A 247 18.23 -10.29 7.79
N GLY A 248 17.56 -11.23 7.14
CA GLY A 248 16.17 -11.58 7.44
C GLY A 248 15.15 -10.59 6.93
N VAL A 249 13.88 -10.94 7.10
CA VAL A 249 12.74 -10.25 6.46
C VAL A 249 12.58 -8.80 6.93
N ASN A 250 12.68 -8.55 8.23
CA ASN A 250 12.48 -7.20 8.77
C ASN A 250 13.50 -6.19 8.26
N LYS A 251 14.76 -6.59 8.20
CA LYS A 251 15.80 -5.72 7.64
C LYS A 251 15.69 -5.63 6.13
N GLY A 252 15.42 -6.74 5.45
CA GLY A 252 15.18 -6.77 4.02
C GLY A 252 14.06 -5.82 3.59
N ALA A 253 12.93 -5.83 4.30
CA ALA A 253 11.81 -4.93 4.04
C ALA A 253 12.22 -3.45 4.18
N ARG A 254 12.98 -3.10 5.23
CA ARG A 254 13.47 -1.73 5.41
C ARG A 254 14.44 -1.28 4.31
N GLU A 255 15.40 -2.12 3.95
CA GLU A 255 16.38 -1.80 2.92
C GLU A 255 15.75 -1.67 1.54
N TRP A 256 14.79 -2.56 1.22
CA TRP A 256 13.93 -2.46 0.04
C TRP A 256 13.17 -1.13 0.04
N GLY A 257 12.45 -0.82 1.13
CA GLY A 257 11.68 0.41 1.24
C GLY A 257 12.55 1.66 1.14
N GLN A 258 13.72 1.70 1.80
CA GLN A 258 14.69 2.80 1.68
C GLN A 258 15.22 2.94 0.26
N THR A 259 15.36 1.83 -0.47
CA THR A 259 15.77 1.86 -1.88
C THR A 259 14.68 2.48 -2.74
N LEU A 260 13.40 2.11 -2.53
CA LEU A 260 12.27 2.74 -3.21
C LEU A 260 12.13 4.23 -2.84
N GLN A 261 12.26 4.59 -1.56
CA GLN A 261 12.25 5.99 -1.11
C GLN A 261 13.33 6.82 -1.83
N ARG A 262 14.54 6.27 -2.02
CA ARG A 262 15.61 6.94 -2.80
C ARG A 262 15.23 7.11 -4.27
N VAL A 263 14.65 6.08 -4.91
CA VAL A 263 14.21 6.15 -6.31
C VAL A 263 13.21 7.29 -6.51
N TYR A 264 12.29 7.47 -5.56
CA TYR A 264 11.24 8.49 -5.62
C TYR A 264 11.59 9.79 -4.90
N ASN A 265 12.83 9.94 -4.42
CA ASN A 265 13.27 11.10 -3.64
C ASN A 265 12.33 11.43 -2.45
N ARG A 266 11.74 10.39 -1.85
CA ARG A 266 10.85 10.55 -0.69
C ARG A 266 11.67 10.77 0.57
N THR A 267 11.34 11.81 1.32
CA THR A 267 11.89 12.11 2.65
C THR A 267 10.84 11.85 3.72
N ASN A 268 11.29 11.70 4.98
CA ASN A 268 10.40 11.55 6.13
C ASN A 268 10.05 12.90 6.78
N GLU A 269 10.36 14.03 6.16
CA GLU A 269 10.18 15.36 6.75
C GLU A 269 8.74 15.62 7.18
N TYR A 270 7.78 15.38 6.29
CA TYR A 270 6.36 15.59 6.60
C TYR A 270 5.87 14.64 7.69
N ARG A 271 6.26 13.34 7.65
CA ARG A 271 5.93 12.36 8.69
C ARG A 271 6.47 12.78 10.06
N LEU A 272 7.71 13.23 10.13
CA LEU A 272 8.35 13.64 11.39
C LEU A 272 7.72 14.90 11.99
N ASN A 273 7.21 15.80 11.13
CA ASN A 273 6.59 17.07 11.53
C ASN A 273 5.06 17.00 11.60
N ASP A 274 4.44 15.84 11.41
CA ASP A 274 2.99 15.69 11.46
C ASP A 274 2.49 15.78 12.91
N LEU A 275 1.68 16.80 13.19
CA LEU A 275 1.11 17.02 14.52
C LEU A 275 0.27 15.83 14.96
N SER A 276 -0.53 15.26 14.05
CA SER A 276 -1.40 14.12 14.36
C SER A 276 -0.64 12.83 14.68
N LEU A 277 0.59 12.71 14.20
CA LEU A 277 1.49 11.61 14.57
C LEU A 277 2.22 11.88 15.88
N ASN A 278 2.50 13.14 16.19
CA ASN A 278 3.34 13.49 17.33
C ASN A 278 2.55 13.65 18.63
N TYR A 279 1.29 14.05 18.54
CA TYR A 279 0.47 14.34 19.72
C TYR A 279 -0.81 13.49 19.75
N LEU A 280 -1.31 13.29 20.97
CA LEU A 280 -2.56 12.58 21.22
C LEU A 280 -3.72 13.24 20.50
N GLY A 281 -4.64 12.45 19.92
CA GLY A 281 -5.87 12.89 19.29
C GLY A 281 -7.12 12.38 20.01
N TYR A 282 -8.26 13.05 19.76
CA TYR A 282 -9.56 12.53 20.14
C TYR A 282 -10.34 12.15 18.87
N TYR A 283 -10.79 10.89 18.80
CA TYR A 283 -11.34 10.28 17.59
C TYR A 283 -12.84 10.01 17.71
N ILE A 284 -13.58 10.40 16.66
CA ILE A 284 -15.03 10.19 16.54
C ILE A 284 -15.33 9.32 15.31
N ASP A 285 -14.40 8.42 14.97
CA ASP A 285 -14.50 7.47 13.87
C ASP A 285 -15.12 6.14 14.31
N ASN A 286 -15.27 5.21 13.37
CA ASN A 286 -15.83 3.88 13.60
C ASN A 286 -15.10 3.16 14.74
N GLY A 287 -15.87 2.70 15.73
CA GLY A 287 -15.35 2.16 16.99
C GLY A 287 -15.26 3.18 18.12
N GLY A 288 -15.10 4.47 17.84
CA GLY A 288 -15.21 5.53 18.86
C GLY A 288 -16.62 5.64 19.44
N TYR A 289 -16.74 5.97 20.71
CA TYR A 289 -18.03 6.00 21.39
C TYR A 289 -19.06 6.91 20.70
N TYR A 290 -18.62 8.08 20.21
CA TYR A 290 -19.48 9.06 19.55
C TYR A 290 -19.56 8.90 18.02
N CYS A 291 -19.07 7.81 17.43
CA CYS A 291 -19.32 7.53 16.02
C CYS A 291 -20.81 7.21 15.79
N HIS A 292 -21.46 7.99 14.92
CA HIS A 292 -22.90 7.95 14.69
C HIS A 292 -23.74 8.01 15.99
N ASN A 293 -23.21 8.61 17.03
CA ASN A 293 -23.81 8.75 18.34
C ASN A 293 -23.49 10.15 18.90
N THR A 294 -24.51 10.84 19.40
CA THR A 294 -24.36 12.16 20.05
C THR A 294 -24.80 12.09 21.48
N LEU A 295 -24.55 13.12 22.24
CA LEU A 295 -25.20 13.27 23.55
C LEU A 295 -26.73 13.35 23.37
N PRO A 296 -27.52 12.81 24.31
CA PRO A 296 -28.97 12.74 24.18
C PRO A 296 -29.61 14.11 23.91
N GLY A 297 -30.35 14.22 22.79
CA GLY A 297 -31.06 15.44 22.40
C GLY A 297 -30.20 16.57 21.83
N THR A 298 -28.94 16.30 21.47
CA THR A 298 -28.01 17.28 20.89
C THR A 298 -27.60 16.89 19.46
N ASN A 299 -26.84 17.77 18.82
CA ASN A 299 -26.16 17.54 17.55
C ASN A 299 -24.66 17.26 17.76
N TYR A 300 -23.89 17.07 16.69
CA TYR A 300 -22.45 16.85 16.80
C TYR A 300 -21.66 18.08 17.22
N GLU A 301 -22.09 19.29 16.82
CA GLU A 301 -21.44 20.53 17.24
C GLU A 301 -21.44 20.67 18.77
N ASP A 302 -22.61 20.52 19.39
CA ASP A 302 -22.74 20.58 20.85
C ASP A 302 -22.00 19.41 21.53
N THR A 303 -22.10 18.19 20.94
CA THR A 303 -21.40 17.01 21.47
C THR A 303 -19.88 17.21 21.48
N MET A 304 -19.30 17.76 20.42
CA MET A 304 -17.85 18.04 20.34
C MET A 304 -17.41 19.13 21.31
N ILE A 305 -18.26 20.12 21.55
CA ILE A 305 -18.01 21.15 22.57
C ILE A 305 -17.97 20.52 23.97
N GLU A 306 -18.96 19.69 24.31
CA GLU A 306 -19.02 18.99 25.59
C GLU A 306 -17.84 18.02 25.78
N ILE A 307 -17.42 17.32 24.72
CA ILE A 307 -16.19 16.50 24.76
C ILE A 307 -14.99 17.35 25.15
N ALA A 308 -14.83 18.50 24.50
CA ALA A 308 -13.71 19.41 24.75
C ALA A 308 -13.72 20.02 26.17
N GLU A 309 -14.90 20.21 26.76
CA GLU A 309 -15.05 20.77 28.10
C GLU A 309 -14.92 19.69 29.21
N GLN A 310 -15.21 18.42 28.92
CA GLN A 310 -15.33 17.38 29.95
C GLN A 310 -14.29 16.26 29.88
N ILE A 311 -13.60 16.06 28.76
CA ILE A 311 -12.55 15.04 28.65
C ILE A 311 -11.18 15.69 28.90
N ASP A 312 -10.67 15.48 30.10
CA ASP A 312 -9.40 16.05 30.55
C ASP A 312 -8.21 15.12 30.20
N ILE A 313 -7.91 15.01 28.88
CA ILE A 313 -6.69 14.41 28.36
C ILE A 313 -5.98 15.41 27.45
N PRO A 314 -4.64 15.39 27.35
CA PRO A 314 -3.88 16.37 26.60
C PRO A 314 -3.87 16.10 25.09
N TYR A 315 -5.06 16.01 24.45
CA TYR A 315 -5.15 15.86 23.01
C TYR A 315 -4.96 17.22 22.30
N HIS A 316 -4.40 17.19 21.09
CA HIS A 316 -4.05 18.37 20.31
C HIS A 316 -4.89 18.55 19.05
N TYR A 317 -5.76 17.60 18.75
CA TYR A 317 -6.67 17.68 17.60
C TYR A 317 -7.87 16.75 17.83
N MET A 318 -8.95 17.00 17.10
CA MET A 318 -10.14 16.14 17.08
C MET A 318 -10.42 15.66 15.65
N GLU A 319 -11.08 14.54 15.55
CA GLU A 319 -11.52 13.97 14.29
C GLU A 319 -12.96 14.34 13.96
N ILE A 320 -13.21 14.70 12.69
CA ILE A 320 -14.54 14.85 12.10
C ILE A 320 -14.70 13.74 11.06
N SER A 321 -15.53 12.74 11.39
CA SER A 321 -15.67 11.53 10.58
C SER A 321 -16.86 11.56 9.61
N ALA A 322 -17.20 10.41 9.04
CA ALA A 322 -18.11 10.19 7.90
C ALA A 322 -19.57 10.68 8.07
N TRP A 323 -19.94 11.20 9.20
CA TRP A 323 -21.28 11.65 9.53
C TRP A 323 -21.55 13.13 9.18
N PHE A 324 -20.54 13.93 8.83
CA PHE A 324 -20.72 15.38 8.67
C PHE A 324 -21.20 15.84 7.29
N TYR A 325 -20.86 15.11 6.22
CA TYR A 325 -21.15 15.49 4.83
C TYR A 325 -22.38 14.79 4.26
N TYR A 326 -22.87 15.29 3.10
CA TYR A 326 -23.97 14.67 2.37
C TYR A 326 -23.51 13.42 1.62
N LYS A 327 -24.32 12.37 1.73
CA LYS A 327 -24.12 11.09 1.05
C LYS A 327 -25.09 10.95 -0.12
N GLY A 328 -24.60 10.50 -1.27
CA GLY A 328 -25.34 10.21 -2.47
C GLY A 328 -25.47 8.72 -2.75
N VAL A 329 -25.46 8.36 -4.02
CA VAL A 329 -25.57 6.98 -4.49
C VAL A 329 -24.56 6.07 -3.78
N ARG A 330 -25.05 4.89 -3.34
CA ARG A 330 -24.27 3.88 -2.59
C ARG A 330 -23.59 4.40 -1.31
N GLY A 331 -24.00 5.56 -0.80
CA GLY A 331 -23.37 6.15 0.38
C GLY A 331 -22.03 6.87 0.11
N GLY A 332 -21.66 7.06 -1.15
CA GLY A 332 -20.52 7.91 -1.53
C GLY A 332 -20.77 9.37 -1.23
N VAL A 333 -19.74 10.20 -1.29
CA VAL A 333 -19.86 11.64 -1.05
C VAL A 333 -20.54 12.32 -2.22
N SER A 334 -21.69 12.96 -1.97
CA SER A 334 -22.36 13.79 -2.98
C SER A 334 -22.00 15.27 -2.83
N ASN A 335 -21.87 15.76 -1.59
CA ASN A 335 -21.40 17.12 -1.30
C ASN A 335 -20.60 17.09 0.01
N TRP A 336 -19.32 17.43 -0.08
CA TRP A 336 -18.38 17.41 1.04
C TRP A 336 -18.38 18.79 1.74
N THR A 337 -19.43 19.03 2.50
CA THR A 337 -19.62 20.24 3.29
C THR A 337 -20.41 19.91 4.55
N ALA A 338 -20.31 20.77 5.55
CA ALA A 338 -21.03 20.59 6.81
C ALA A 338 -22.55 20.60 6.60
N ARG A 339 -23.24 19.58 7.11
CA ARG A 339 -24.70 19.54 7.13
C ARG A 339 -25.20 20.40 8.30
N PRO A 340 -26.24 21.26 8.10
CA PRO A 340 -26.76 22.13 9.17
C PRO A 340 -27.40 21.37 10.34
N ASP A 341 -27.85 20.13 10.14
CA ASP A 341 -28.36 19.28 11.22
C ASP A 341 -27.23 18.66 12.07
N VAL A 342 -26.00 18.70 11.59
CA VAL A 342 -24.77 18.20 12.25
C VAL A 342 -24.02 19.35 12.90
N PHE A 343 -23.80 20.42 12.11
CA PHE A 343 -23.10 21.65 12.52
C PHE A 343 -23.99 22.87 12.21
N PRO A 344 -24.87 23.26 13.13
CA PRO A 344 -25.79 24.40 12.90
C PRO A 344 -25.10 25.72 12.59
N HIS A 345 -23.90 25.95 13.12
CA HIS A 345 -23.13 27.19 12.93
C HIS A 345 -21.89 27.01 12.03
N ASP A 346 -21.69 25.88 11.44
CA ASP A 346 -20.55 25.48 10.60
C ASP A 346 -19.26 25.02 11.34
N ILE A 347 -18.32 24.41 10.57
CA ILE A 347 -17.04 23.94 11.13
C ILE A 347 -16.11 25.10 11.53
N PRO A 348 -15.99 26.20 10.79
CA PRO A 348 -15.24 27.40 11.24
C PRO A 348 -15.71 27.97 12.56
N TYR A 349 -17.02 27.97 12.85
CA TYR A 349 -17.54 28.37 14.16
C TYR A 349 -17.05 27.40 15.24
N LEU A 350 -17.23 26.13 15.04
CA LEU A 350 -16.77 25.08 15.98
C LEU A 350 -15.25 25.21 16.26
N HIS A 351 -14.45 25.38 15.20
CA HIS A 351 -13.00 25.60 15.33
C HIS A 351 -12.68 26.76 16.29
N ARG A 352 -13.30 27.93 16.07
CA ARG A 352 -13.11 29.11 16.95
C ARG A 352 -13.63 28.83 18.37
N ARG A 353 -14.78 28.16 18.51
CA ARG A 353 -15.40 27.85 19.81
C ARG A 353 -14.53 26.92 20.66
N LEU A 354 -13.76 26.04 20.00
CA LEU A 354 -12.79 25.13 20.60
C LEU A 354 -11.39 25.75 20.79
N GLY A 355 -11.25 27.08 20.71
CA GLY A 355 -9.96 27.76 20.90
C GLY A 355 -8.95 27.51 19.77
N ASN A 356 -9.42 27.29 18.56
CA ASN A 356 -8.68 26.92 17.36
C ASN A 356 -7.99 25.54 17.47
N LEU A 357 -8.64 24.59 18.14
CA LEU A 357 -8.19 23.19 18.17
C LEU A 357 -8.20 22.63 16.74
N PRO A 358 -7.08 22.09 16.23
CA PRO A 358 -7.01 21.52 14.89
C PRO A 358 -7.94 20.33 14.68
N PHE A 359 -8.35 20.12 13.41
CA PHE A 359 -9.13 18.96 13.02
C PHE A 359 -8.37 18.06 12.06
N ILE A 360 -8.64 16.75 12.14
CA ILE A 360 -8.47 15.81 11.03
C ILE A 360 -9.85 15.49 10.47
N ILE A 361 -9.98 15.33 9.15
CA ILE A 361 -11.29 15.27 8.53
C ILE A 361 -11.39 14.16 7.49
N HIS A 362 -12.49 13.43 7.60
CA HIS A 362 -12.75 12.24 6.80
C HIS A 362 -13.36 12.55 5.43
N ASN A 363 -12.94 11.81 4.43
CA ASN A 363 -13.62 11.64 3.15
C ASN A 363 -13.62 10.18 2.72
N ARG A 364 -14.59 9.80 1.86
CA ARG A 364 -14.65 8.47 1.21
C ARG A 364 -14.73 8.63 -0.32
N TYR A 365 -15.10 7.58 -1.03
CA TYR A 365 -15.30 7.64 -2.47
C TYR A 365 -16.39 8.65 -2.88
N TRP A 366 -16.27 9.20 -4.09
CA TRP A 366 -17.20 10.14 -4.64
C TRP A 366 -18.40 9.41 -5.27
N ALA A 367 -19.60 9.86 -4.94
CA ALA A 367 -20.84 9.32 -5.50
C ALA A 367 -21.00 9.78 -6.96
N TYR A 368 -21.74 8.97 -7.74
CA TYR A 368 -22.09 9.32 -9.12
C TYR A 368 -22.82 10.68 -9.23
N ASP A 369 -23.66 11.00 -8.26
CA ASP A 369 -24.46 12.22 -8.16
C ASP A 369 -23.77 13.36 -7.37
N ALA A 370 -22.43 13.37 -7.35
CA ALA A 370 -21.68 14.42 -6.70
C ALA A 370 -21.94 15.79 -7.39
N VAL A 371 -22.19 16.83 -6.57
CA VAL A 371 -22.57 18.17 -7.07
C VAL A 371 -21.44 18.90 -7.81
N TYR A 372 -20.24 18.40 -7.76
CA TYR A 372 -19.03 19.04 -8.31
C TYR A 372 -18.94 18.98 -9.84
N GLN A 373 -19.68 18.07 -10.47
CA GLN A 373 -19.69 17.88 -11.94
C GLN A 373 -20.17 19.12 -12.71
N ASP A 374 -20.92 20.02 -12.06
CA ASP A 374 -21.38 21.26 -12.68
C ASP A 374 -20.28 22.35 -12.71
N LYS A 375 -19.29 22.25 -11.83
CA LYS A 375 -18.21 23.25 -11.68
C LYS A 375 -16.87 22.79 -12.25
N TYR A 376 -16.59 21.49 -12.17
CA TYR A 376 -15.30 20.92 -12.54
C TYR A 376 -15.45 19.84 -13.60
N ALA A 377 -14.38 19.58 -14.37
CA ALA A 377 -14.33 18.41 -15.24
C ALA A 377 -14.40 17.13 -14.39
N TRP A 378 -15.37 16.26 -14.70
CA TRP A 378 -15.71 15.13 -13.86
C TRP A 378 -15.95 13.88 -14.70
N ILE A 379 -15.42 12.72 -14.30
CA ILE A 379 -15.66 11.45 -14.95
C ILE A 379 -16.69 10.69 -14.13
N LEU A 380 -17.74 10.23 -14.79
CA LEU A 380 -18.86 9.52 -14.20
C LEU A 380 -18.81 8.03 -14.52
N ASP A 381 -19.08 7.18 -13.55
CA ASP A 381 -19.35 5.76 -13.75
C ASP A 381 -20.73 5.39 -13.19
N PRO A 382 -21.80 5.44 -14.03
CA PRO A 382 -23.16 5.15 -13.59
C PRO A 382 -23.34 3.75 -13.04
N GLU A 383 -22.66 2.75 -13.64
CA GLU A 383 -22.81 1.34 -13.23
C GLU A 383 -22.08 1.09 -11.90
N GLY A 384 -20.90 1.70 -11.71
CA GLY A 384 -20.18 1.70 -10.45
C GLY A 384 -20.87 2.52 -9.37
N GLY A 385 -21.73 3.48 -9.74
CA GLY A 385 -22.37 4.43 -8.83
C GLY A 385 -21.37 5.42 -8.24
N THR A 386 -20.25 5.65 -8.92
CA THR A 386 -19.09 6.42 -8.46
C THR A 386 -18.65 7.43 -9.50
N SER A 387 -17.79 8.34 -9.09
CA SER A 387 -17.24 9.37 -9.97
C SER A 387 -15.88 9.85 -9.46
N LEU A 388 -15.15 10.60 -10.30
CA LEU A 388 -13.88 11.25 -9.93
C LEU A 388 -13.67 12.53 -10.71
N PRO A 389 -12.90 13.50 -10.15
CA PRO A 389 -12.41 14.63 -10.94
C PRO A 389 -11.52 14.15 -12.09
N ALA A 390 -11.75 14.70 -13.29
CA ALA A 390 -11.14 14.21 -14.53
C ALA A 390 -9.65 14.51 -14.72
N SER A 391 -8.97 15.07 -13.76
CA SER A 391 -7.58 15.57 -13.79
C SER A 391 -7.51 17.10 -13.64
N ASN A 392 -8.28 17.65 -12.76
CA ASN A 392 -8.17 19.07 -12.57
C ASN A 392 -7.70 19.37 -11.16
N ASP A 393 -6.48 19.85 -11.07
CA ASP A 393 -5.86 20.25 -9.80
C ASP A 393 -6.71 21.30 -9.07
N SER A 394 -7.55 22.07 -9.80
CA SER A 394 -8.43 23.10 -9.22
C SER A 394 -9.49 22.54 -8.27
N PHE A 395 -10.06 21.37 -8.55
CA PHE A 395 -11.03 20.74 -7.63
C PHE A 395 -10.37 20.41 -6.29
N TRP A 396 -9.25 19.68 -6.33
CA TRP A 396 -8.56 19.31 -5.11
C TRP A 396 -7.99 20.51 -4.36
N LEU A 397 -7.50 21.50 -5.10
CA LEU A 397 -6.98 22.74 -4.50
C LEU A 397 -8.08 23.54 -3.79
N ASP A 398 -9.25 23.71 -4.41
CA ASP A 398 -10.39 24.39 -3.81
C ASP A 398 -10.87 23.64 -2.56
N LEU A 399 -11.08 22.32 -2.67
CA LEU A 399 -11.56 21.47 -1.57
C LEU A 399 -10.62 21.50 -0.35
N LEU A 400 -9.32 21.32 -0.59
CA LEU A 400 -8.35 21.26 0.50
C LEU A 400 -8.02 22.65 1.06
N THR A 401 -8.16 23.72 0.26
CA THR A 401 -8.08 25.09 0.77
C THR A 401 -9.24 25.39 1.72
N GLU A 402 -10.46 25.01 1.35
CA GLU A 402 -11.63 25.14 2.22
C GLU A 402 -11.45 24.32 3.52
N ALA A 403 -10.96 23.10 3.42
CA ALA A 403 -10.65 22.27 4.60
C ALA A 403 -9.64 22.97 5.52
N ARG A 404 -8.54 23.50 4.98
CA ARG A 404 -7.55 24.26 5.77
C ARG A 404 -8.19 25.46 6.48
N ASP A 405 -9.07 26.17 5.80
CA ASP A 405 -9.76 27.34 6.38
C ASP A 405 -10.75 26.95 7.50
N TRP A 406 -11.16 25.67 7.56
CA TRP A 406 -11.89 25.07 8.68
C TRP A 406 -11.00 24.71 9.88
N GLY A 407 -9.67 24.85 9.78
CA GLY A 407 -8.71 24.43 10.80
C GLY A 407 -8.22 22.99 10.65
N VAL A 408 -8.44 22.38 9.49
CA VAL A 408 -7.96 21.01 9.20
C VAL A 408 -6.45 21.00 8.99
N ILE A 409 -5.78 20.00 9.55
CA ILE A 409 -4.35 19.74 9.39
C ILE A 409 -4.06 18.45 8.63
N LEU A 410 -5.03 17.56 8.55
CA LEU A 410 -4.89 16.26 7.88
C LEU A 410 -6.22 15.85 7.23
N TYR A 411 -6.13 15.47 5.96
CA TYR A 411 -7.23 14.93 5.17
C TYR A 411 -7.16 13.40 5.16
N GLN A 412 -8.24 12.75 5.58
CA GLN A 412 -8.35 11.28 5.56
C GLN A 412 -9.05 10.84 4.28
N GLN A 413 -8.36 10.12 3.42
CA GLN A 413 -8.95 9.47 2.26
C GLN A 413 -9.26 8.02 2.59
N ASP A 414 -10.49 7.79 2.96
CA ASP A 414 -11.01 6.44 3.24
C ASP A 414 -11.63 5.80 1.99
N TRP A 415 -11.90 4.50 2.05
CA TRP A 415 -12.50 3.70 0.98
C TRP A 415 -11.72 3.71 -0.33
N LEU A 416 -10.39 3.85 -0.25
CA LEU A 416 -9.50 3.84 -1.42
C LEU A 416 -9.66 2.58 -2.27
N SER A 417 -9.78 1.42 -1.63
CA SER A 417 -10.01 0.14 -2.29
C SER A 417 -11.30 0.14 -3.11
N LEU A 418 -12.40 0.62 -2.51
CA LEU A 418 -13.70 0.62 -3.17
C LEU A 418 -13.79 1.65 -4.29
N GLN A 419 -13.22 2.85 -4.11
CA GLN A 419 -13.09 3.81 -5.21
C GLN A 419 -12.33 3.18 -6.38
N SER A 420 -11.24 2.42 -6.10
CA SER A 420 -10.41 1.80 -7.14
C SER A 420 -11.12 0.69 -7.90
N ILE A 421 -11.95 -0.14 -7.25
CA ILE A 421 -12.61 -1.28 -7.93
C ILE A 421 -14.02 -0.96 -8.44
N TRP A 422 -14.72 0.00 -7.84
CA TRP A 422 -16.05 0.38 -8.28
C TRP A 422 -16.05 1.44 -9.38
N PHE A 423 -15.00 2.24 -9.46
CA PHE A 423 -14.84 3.24 -10.51
C PHE A 423 -14.10 2.62 -11.70
N ARG A 424 -14.85 2.02 -12.62
CA ARG A 424 -14.32 1.24 -13.76
C ARG A 424 -13.32 1.99 -14.65
N PRO A 425 -13.42 3.30 -14.89
CA PRO A 425 -12.40 4.01 -15.68
C PRO A 425 -10.97 3.84 -15.13
N ILE A 426 -10.76 3.77 -13.82
CA ILE A 426 -9.42 3.48 -13.24
C ILE A 426 -8.91 2.10 -13.68
N LEU A 427 -9.81 1.13 -13.86
CA LEU A 427 -9.45 -0.24 -14.24
C LEU A 427 -9.17 -0.39 -15.75
N THR A 428 -9.52 0.59 -16.57
CA THR A 428 -9.47 0.49 -18.02
C THR A 428 -8.58 1.53 -18.72
N GLU A 429 -8.24 2.62 -18.03
CA GLU A 429 -7.44 3.73 -18.55
C GLU A 429 -6.09 3.84 -17.84
N ILE A 430 -5.00 3.71 -18.59
CA ILE A 430 -3.63 3.92 -18.10
C ILE A 430 -3.50 5.34 -17.52
N ASN A 431 -2.80 5.45 -16.41
CA ASN A 431 -2.52 6.67 -15.64
C ASN A 431 -3.73 7.36 -14.99
N LEU A 432 -4.96 6.89 -15.11
CA LEU A 432 -6.09 7.57 -14.47
C LEU A 432 -6.01 7.47 -12.93
N GLY A 433 -5.76 6.28 -12.39
CA GLY A 433 -5.55 6.08 -10.95
C GLY A 433 -4.32 6.83 -10.44
N GLU A 434 -3.25 6.84 -11.24
CA GLU A 434 -2.04 7.62 -10.95
C GLU A 434 -2.34 9.12 -10.82
N ARG A 435 -3.03 9.69 -11.80
CA ARG A 435 -3.41 11.12 -11.82
C ARG A 435 -4.31 11.49 -10.65
N TRP A 436 -5.32 10.68 -10.35
CA TRP A 436 -6.22 10.92 -9.22
C TRP A 436 -5.45 11.15 -7.92
N LEU A 437 -4.61 10.19 -7.53
CA LEU A 437 -3.88 10.27 -6.26
C LEU A 437 -2.79 11.35 -6.28
N THR A 438 -2.12 11.54 -7.42
CA THR A 438 -1.10 12.58 -7.58
C THR A 438 -1.68 13.98 -7.49
N SER A 439 -2.83 14.26 -8.16
CA SER A 439 -3.48 15.57 -8.09
C SER A 439 -3.94 15.91 -6.68
N MET A 440 -4.51 14.94 -5.96
CA MET A 440 -4.85 15.11 -4.53
C MET A 440 -3.61 15.44 -3.68
N GLY A 441 -2.51 14.70 -3.90
CA GLY A 441 -1.26 14.92 -3.17
C GLY A 441 -0.61 16.27 -3.46
N GLN A 442 -0.60 16.72 -4.71
CA GLN A 442 -0.08 18.02 -5.11
C GLN A 442 -0.87 19.17 -4.52
N ALA A 443 -2.21 19.08 -4.51
CA ALA A 443 -3.06 20.05 -3.86
C ALA A 443 -2.81 20.10 -2.34
N ALA A 444 -2.70 18.95 -1.69
CA ALA A 444 -2.37 18.86 -0.27
C ALA A 444 -1.02 19.51 0.05
N ASP A 445 -0.02 19.34 -0.83
CA ASP A 445 1.29 19.99 -0.66
C ASP A 445 1.21 21.51 -0.79
N GLN A 446 0.45 22.01 -1.77
CA GLN A 446 0.26 23.46 -1.97
C GLN A 446 -0.43 24.14 -0.78
N VAL A 447 -1.41 23.47 -0.17
CA VAL A 447 -2.15 24.04 0.98
C VAL A 447 -1.52 23.69 2.33
N GLY A 448 -0.55 22.80 2.39
CA GLY A 448 0.15 22.41 3.61
C GLY A 448 -0.58 21.38 4.46
N LEU A 449 -1.47 20.56 3.89
CA LEU A 449 -2.16 19.47 4.57
C LEU A 449 -1.42 18.16 4.41
N ASN A 450 -1.47 17.31 5.42
CA ASN A 450 -1.07 15.90 5.30
C ASN A 450 -2.27 15.02 4.90
N ILE A 451 -1.97 13.79 4.46
CA ILE A 451 -2.99 12.83 4.01
C ILE A 451 -2.84 11.53 4.79
N HIS A 452 -3.97 10.97 5.21
CA HIS A 452 -4.07 9.64 5.79
C HIS A 452 -4.80 8.71 4.80
N TYR A 453 -4.18 7.59 4.43
CA TYR A 453 -4.80 6.55 3.60
C TYR A 453 -5.49 5.51 4.46
N ILE A 454 -6.80 5.28 4.20
CA ILE A 454 -7.61 4.29 4.91
C ILE A 454 -8.23 3.33 3.89
N MET A 455 -8.51 2.08 4.27
CA MET A 455 -8.97 1.00 3.42
C MET A 455 -8.14 0.86 2.13
N ALA A 456 -6.83 1.06 2.24
CA ALA A 456 -5.91 1.09 1.11
C ALA A 456 -5.38 -0.30 0.76
N TYR A 457 -5.26 -0.61 -0.52
CA TYR A 457 -4.49 -1.76 -1.01
C TYR A 457 -2.99 -1.49 -0.94
N PRO A 458 -2.13 -2.52 -0.92
CA PRO A 458 -0.67 -2.34 -0.97
C PRO A 458 -0.18 -1.44 -2.12
N ARG A 459 -0.84 -1.47 -3.30
CA ARG A 459 -0.52 -0.55 -4.41
C ARG A 459 -0.64 0.93 -4.06
N HIS A 460 -1.57 1.30 -3.19
CA HIS A 460 -1.73 2.69 -2.74
C HIS A 460 -0.56 3.13 -1.86
N PHE A 461 0.00 2.23 -1.04
CA PHE A 461 1.20 2.54 -0.26
C PHE A 461 2.43 2.68 -1.15
N LEU A 462 2.56 1.85 -2.19
CA LEU A 462 3.60 2.01 -3.20
C LEU A 462 3.43 3.34 -3.95
N LYS A 463 2.21 3.70 -4.34
CA LYS A 463 1.92 5.00 -4.98
C LYS A 463 2.23 6.19 -4.06
N ALA A 464 2.05 6.04 -2.76
CA ALA A 464 2.38 7.09 -1.79
C ALA A 464 3.88 7.45 -1.75
N LEU A 465 4.77 6.61 -2.32
CA LEU A 465 6.18 6.97 -2.53
C LEU A 465 6.35 8.27 -3.33
N GLU A 466 5.44 8.54 -4.26
CA GLU A 466 5.40 9.73 -5.10
C GLU A 466 4.65 10.90 -4.46
N ILE A 467 4.03 10.68 -3.29
CA ILE A 467 3.15 11.65 -2.62
C ILE A 467 3.64 11.86 -1.18
N PRO A 468 4.64 12.73 -0.95
CA PRO A 468 5.25 12.89 0.38
C PRO A 468 4.26 13.31 1.48
N ARG A 469 3.15 13.97 1.12
CA ARG A 469 2.08 14.37 2.06
C ARG A 469 1.25 13.20 2.61
N VAL A 470 1.36 12.00 2.06
CA VAL A 470 0.81 10.80 2.68
C VAL A 470 1.75 10.39 3.81
N THR A 471 1.44 10.82 5.03
CA THR A 471 2.29 10.63 6.22
C THR A 471 1.95 9.38 6.99
N GLN A 472 0.72 8.90 6.86
CA GLN A 472 0.20 7.76 7.61
C GLN A 472 -0.80 6.93 6.78
N ALA A 473 -0.91 5.65 7.12
CA ALA A 473 -1.88 4.76 6.51
C ALA A 473 -2.36 3.72 7.52
N ARG A 474 -3.65 3.36 7.44
CA ARG A 474 -4.24 2.36 8.31
C ARG A 474 -3.72 0.97 7.97
N GLY A 475 -3.12 0.30 8.93
CA GLY A 475 -2.57 -1.05 8.84
C GLY A 475 -3.34 -2.09 9.68
N SER A 476 -4.36 -1.66 10.44
CA SER A 476 -5.32 -2.53 11.11
C SER A 476 -6.69 -2.40 10.46
N ASP A 477 -7.53 -3.42 10.62
CA ASP A 477 -8.95 -3.36 10.31
C ASP A 477 -9.69 -2.34 11.20
N ASP A 478 -10.96 -2.08 10.91
CA ASP A 478 -11.84 -1.24 11.72
C ASP A 478 -11.91 -1.74 13.17
N TYR A 479 -11.96 -0.81 14.11
CA TYR A 479 -12.07 -1.13 15.53
C TYR A 479 -13.48 -1.65 15.85
N ALA A 480 -13.71 -2.94 15.58
CA ALA A 480 -15.00 -3.61 15.74
C ALA A 480 -15.25 -3.98 17.20
N ILE A 481 -15.52 -2.99 18.02
CA ILE A 481 -15.64 -3.10 19.47
C ILE A 481 -16.72 -4.11 19.94
N ASN A 482 -17.74 -4.38 19.13
CA ASN A 482 -18.77 -5.38 19.36
C ASN A 482 -18.32 -6.81 19.06
N LEU A 483 -17.18 -7.00 18.39
CA LEU A 483 -16.63 -8.30 18.00
C LEU A 483 -15.36 -8.68 18.76
N MET A 484 -14.87 -7.83 19.66
CA MET A 484 -13.59 -8.00 20.38
C MET A 484 -13.50 -9.26 21.26
N ASN A 485 -14.62 -9.87 21.61
CA ASN A 485 -14.65 -11.16 22.31
C ASN A 485 -14.29 -12.35 21.41
N HIS A 486 -14.26 -12.13 20.11
CA HIS A 486 -13.77 -13.07 19.13
C HIS A 486 -12.34 -12.68 18.77
N THR A 487 -11.55 -13.63 18.43
CA THR A 487 -10.13 -13.56 18.07
C THR A 487 -9.81 -12.66 16.86
N GLU A 488 -10.66 -11.65 16.59
CA GLU A 488 -10.39 -10.70 15.50
C GLU A 488 -9.11 -9.92 15.76
N PRO A 489 -8.13 -10.06 14.89
CA PRO A 489 -6.77 -9.61 15.17
C PRO A 489 -6.55 -8.14 14.81
N GLN A 490 -7.43 -7.24 15.22
CA GLN A 490 -7.30 -5.79 14.96
C GLN A 490 -5.99 -5.20 15.48
N TRP A 491 -5.36 -5.88 16.41
CA TRP A 491 -4.03 -5.59 16.91
C TRP A 491 -2.92 -6.33 16.14
N ASN A 492 -3.27 -7.28 15.26
CA ASN A 492 -2.32 -8.06 14.47
C ASN A 492 -1.88 -7.29 13.22
N MET A 493 -1.11 -6.25 13.42
CA MET A 493 -0.61 -5.41 12.33
C MET A 493 0.91 -5.55 12.09
N GLY A 494 1.54 -6.58 12.64
CA GLY A 494 3.00 -6.72 12.56
C GLY A 494 3.57 -6.83 11.15
N ILE A 495 2.88 -7.49 10.22
CA ILE A 495 3.28 -7.58 8.80
C ILE A 495 2.90 -6.31 8.04
N THR A 496 1.69 -5.77 8.25
CA THR A 496 1.24 -4.54 7.59
C THR A 496 2.09 -3.35 8.03
N SER A 497 2.41 -3.24 9.32
CA SER A 497 3.35 -2.24 9.84
C SER A 497 4.73 -2.34 9.20
N MET A 498 5.24 -3.56 9.00
CA MET A 498 6.54 -3.77 8.35
C MET A 498 6.57 -3.16 6.94
N ILE A 499 5.55 -3.41 6.13
CA ILE A 499 5.47 -2.90 4.75
C ILE A 499 5.24 -1.39 4.73
N ILE A 500 4.28 -0.89 5.52
CA ILE A 500 3.92 0.53 5.55
C ILE A 500 5.11 1.38 6.05
N ASP A 501 5.74 0.99 7.17
CA ASP A 501 6.89 1.69 7.74
C ASP A 501 8.10 1.69 6.81
N ALA A 502 8.37 0.56 6.11
CA ALA A 502 9.43 0.47 5.12
C ALA A 502 9.31 1.51 4.01
N LEU A 503 8.09 1.86 3.61
CA LEU A 503 7.80 2.87 2.57
C LEU A 503 7.83 4.33 3.09
N GLY A 504 8.20 4.55 4.36
CA GLY A 504 8.27 5.88 4.96
C GLY A 504 6.91 6.45 5.38
N ILE A 505 5.92 5.60 5.60
CA ILE A 505 4.57 5.95 6.03
C ILE A 505 4.37 5.44 7.47
N ALA A 506 3.66 6.18 8.33
CA ALA A 506 3.37 5.71 9.68
C ALA A 506 2.19 4.74 9.68
N PRO A 507 2.37 3.49 10.15
CA PRO A 507 1.26 2.55 10.29
C PRO A 507 0.29 3.02 11.38
N ASN A 508 -0.99 3.05 11.08
CA ASN A 508 -2.05 3.43 12.02
C ASN A 508 -2.82 2.19 12.51
N LYS A 509 -2.91 2.08 13.83
CA LYS A 509 -3.85 1.19 14.51
C LYS A 509 -5.06 2.03 14.90
N ASP A 510 -6.14 1.91 14.24
CA ASP A 510 -7.42 2.57 14.46
C ASP A 510 -7.69 3.20 15.86
N VAL A 511 -8.85 3.85 16.06
CA VAL A 511 -9.32 4.36 17.36
C VAL A 511 -9.23 3.32 18.48
N LEU A 512 -9.22 3.74 19.72
CA LEU A 512 -9.22 2.86 20.90
C LEU A 512 -10.10 3.40 22.04
N TRP A 513 -10.58 2.48 22.88
CA TRP A 513 -11.14 2.80 24.20
C TRP A 513 -10.08 2.61 25.28
N SER A 514 -10.00 3.57 26.19
CA SER A 514 -9.08 3.48 27.35
C SER A 514 -9.63 2.62 28.50
N THR A 515 -10.90 2.25 28.45
CA THR A 515 -11.58 1.38 29.43
C THR A 515 -12.21 0.19 28.74
N SER A 516 -12.44 -0.90 29.49
CA SER A 516 -12.99 -2.11 28.91
C SER A 516 -14.46 -1.98 28.50
N VAL A 517 -15.25 -1.20 29.23
CA VAL A 517 -16.69 -1.05 28.99
C VAL A 517 -17.04 0.43 29.01
N GLN A 518 -17.87 0.83 28.04
CA GLN A 518 -18.44 2.17 27.96
C GLN A 518 -19.97 2.02 27.78
N PRO A 519 -20.76 2.26 28.82
CA PRO A 519 -22.20 2.02 28.82
C PRO A 519 -22.94 2.84 27.76
N ASP A 520 -24.08 2.34 27.32
CA ASP A 520 -24.97 2.96 26.34
C ASP A 520 -24.30 3.19 24.97
N SER A 521 -23.30 2.37 24.63
CA SER A 521 -22.65 2.42 23.32
C SER A 521 -23.63 2.06 22.19
N SER A 522 -23.56 2.77 21.08
CA SER A 522 -24.30 2.44 19.85
C SER A 522 -23.92 1.09 19.24
N TYR A 523 -22.79 0.51 19.67
CA TYR A 523 -22.32 -0.81 19.25
C TYR A 523 -23.00 -1.97 20.01
N GLY A 524 -23.89 -1.69 20.95
CA GLY A 524 -24.67 -2.66 21.71
C GLY A 524 -24.07 -3.04 23.08
N GLU A 525 -24.85 -3.82 23.84
CA GLU A 525 -24.51 -4.18 25.22
C GLU A 525 -23.24 -5.06 25.35
N ASN A 526 -22.86 -5.74 24.27
CA ASN A 526 -21.67 -6.61 24.23
C ASN A 526 -20.40 -5.86 23.80
N ALA A 527 -20.49 -4.57 23.46
CA ALA A 527 -19.34 -3.78 23.07
C ALA A 527 -18.34 -3.65 24.23
N SER A 528 -17.16 -4.19 24.03
CA SER A 528 -16.11 -4.17 25.06
C SER A 528 -14.72 -4.23 24.43
N GLU A 529 -13.77 -3.54 25.04
CA GLU A 529 -12.34 -3.70 24.78
C GLU A 529 -11.75 -4.60 25.88
N PRO A 530 -11.47 -5.87 25.60
CA PRO A 530 -11.00 -6.78 26.64
C PRO A 530 -9.59 -6.45 27.14
N LEU A 531 -8.76 -5.78 26.34
CA LEU A 531 -7.36 -5.51 26.63
C LEU A 531 -6.95 -4.06 26.27
N PRO A 532 -7.49 -3.03 26.97
CA PRO A 532 -7.21 -1.62 26.65
C PRO A 532 -5.71 -1.27 26.71
N ASP A 533 -4.94 -1.90 27.61
CA ASP A 533 -3.49 -1.70 27.67
C ASP A 533 -2.79 -2.18 26.38
N ARG A 534 -3.23 -3.30 25.82
CA ARG A 534 -2.73 -3.79 24.53
C ARG A 534 -3.10 -2.82 23.39
N ALA A 535 -4.33 -2.33 23.36
CA ALA A 535 -4.78 -1.40 22.32
C ALA A 535 -3.93 -0.12 22.30
N ILE A 536 -3.68 0.49 23.46
CA ILE A 536 -2.81 1.67 23.60
C ILE A 536 -1.36 1.34 23.21
N LEU A 537 -0.85 0.20 23.66
CA LEU A 537 0.51 -0.24 23.35
C LEU A 537 0.71 -0.41 21.85
N MET A 538 -0.21 -1.08 21.16
CA MET A 538 -0.16 -1.27 19.71
C MET A 538 -0.23 0.06 18.96
N ALA A 539 -1.12 0.97 19.34
CA ALA A 539 -1.22 2.29 18.73
C ALA A 539 0.08 3.10 18.90
N THR A 540 0.65 3.10 20.11
CA THR A 540 1.89 3.84 20.41
C THR A 540 3.10 3.27 19.66
N LEU A 541 3.29 1.94 19.74
CA LEU A 541 4.47 1.28 19.17
C LEU A 541 4.39 1.13 17.64
N SER A 542 3.22 1.28 17.03
CA SER A 542 3.09 1.35 15.57
C SER A 542 3.68 2.62 14.96
N THR A 543 4.01 3.63 15.79
CA THR A 543 4.46 4.98 15.38
C THR A 543 3.41 5.82 14.66
N GLY A 544 2.21 5.30 14.50
CA GLY A 544 1.05 6.00 13.95
C GLY A 544 0.44 7.00 14.95
N PRO A 545 -0.71 7.57 14.61
CA PRO A 545 -1.48 8.38 15.55
C PRO A 545 -2.03 7.54 16.71
N VAL A 546 -2.25 8.18 17.84
CA VAL A 546 -2.96 7.60 18.99
C VAL A 546 -4.25 8.39 19.18
N GLY A 547 -5.36 7.79 18.80
CA GLY A 547 -6.69 8.38 18.84
C GLY A 547 -7.56 7.71 19.91
N VAL A 548 -7.95 8.45 20.94
CA VAL A 548 -8.84 7.97 22.01
C VAL A 548 -10.29 8.32 21.64
N GLY A 549 -11.18 7.34 21.66
CA GLY A 549 -12.60 7.51 21.32
C GLY A 549 -13.53 7.19 22.48
N ASP A 550 -13.19 7.64 23.69
CA ASP A 550 -13.93 7.33 24.91
C ASP A 550 -15.20 8.17 25.09
N ARG A 551 -16.16 7.64 25.82
CA ARG A 551 -17.29 8.38 26.38
C ARG A 551 -16.83 9.36 27.46
N ILE A 552 -17.47 10.53 27.55
CA ILE A 552 -17.35 11.47 28.67
C ILE A 552 -17.57 10.72 29.99
N ASN A 553 -16.72 10.97 30.96
CA ASN A 553 -16.64 10.32 32.29
C ASN A 553 -16.20 8.82 32.29
N TYR A 554 -15.78 8.28 31.15
CA TYR A 554 -15.30 6.89 31.04
C TYR A 554 -13.84 6.79 30.55
N THR A 555 -13.12 7.87 30.60
CA THR A 555 -11.71 7.93 30.20
C THR A 555 -10.79 7.52 31.34
N ASN A 556 -9.87 6.59 31.08
CA ASN A 556 -8.82 6.22 32.02
C ASN A 556 -7.54 7.03 31.75
N LEU A 557 -7.44 8.20 32.40
CA LEU A 557 -6.31 9.11 32.27
C LEU A 557 -4.97 8.44 32.59
N GLU A 558 -4.89 7.66 33.68
CA GLU A 558 -3.64 6.99 34.06
C GLU A 558 -3.12 6.07 32.97
N ARG A 559 -4.02 5.31 32.31
CA ARG A 559 -3.66 4.42 31.21
C ARG A 559 -3.16 5.19 30.00
N ILE A 560 -3.87 6.26 29.61
CA ILE A 560 -3.49 7.10 28.47
C ILE A 560 -2.14 7.77 28.72
N MET A 561 -1.90 8.28 29.92
CA MET A 561 -0.64 8.95 30.24
C MET A 561 0.59 8.04 30.25
N ARG A 562 0.42 6.72 30.08
CA ARG A 562 1.54 5.79 29.86
C ARG A 562 2.13 5.88 28.46
N CYS A 563 1.36 6.38 27.49
CA CYS A 563 1.82 6.48 26.09
C CYS A 563 2.31 7.88 25.71
N CYS A 564 2.12 8.88 26.56
CA CYS A 564 2.48 10.27 26.23
C CYS A 564 3.01 11.04 27.45
N ARG A 565 3.63 12.19 27.18
CA ARG A 565 4.01 13.18 28.18
C ARG A 565 2.77 13.94 28.67
N GLN A 566 2.94 14.76 29.70
CA GLN A 566 1.87 15.61 30.26
C GLN A 566 1.29 16.60 29.24
N ASP A 567 2.08 16.98 28.24
CA ASP A 567 1.65 17.86 27.16
C ASP A 567 1.08 17.10 25.94
N GLY A 568 0.82 15.81 26.05
CA GLY A 568 0.23 14.99 24.99
C GLY A 568 1.22 14.51 23.92
N LEU A 569 2.52 14.81 24.02
CA LEU A 569 3.52 14.28 23.09
C LEU A 569 3.66 12.77 23.27
N ILE A 570 3.42 12.01 22.21
CA ILE A 570 3.44 10.55 22.22
C ILE A 570 4.88 10.03 22.37
N LEU A 571 5.09 9.06 23.26
CA LEU A 571 6.37 8.41 23.51
C LEU A 571 6.54 7.19 22.59
N LYS A 572 6.71 7.43 21.31
CA LYS A 572 6.83 6.40 20.29
C LYS A 572 8.29 6.00 20.01
N PRO A 573 8.52 4.75 19.57
CA PRO A 573 9.85 4.30 19.15
C PRO A 573 10.27 4.92 17.81
N ASP A 574 11.54 4.75 17.44
CA ASP A 574 12.07 5.21 16.15
C ASP A 574 11.54 4.40 14.96
N ARG A 575 11.03 3.20 15.21
CA ARG A 575 10.53 2.27 14.20
C ARG A 575 9.20 1.68 14.64
N ALA A 576 8.33 1.45 13.67
CA ALA A 576 7.09 0.76 13.93
C ALA A 576 7.31 -0.66 14.46
N ILE A 577 6.39 -1.10 15.30
CA ILE A 577 6.34 -2.48 15.78
C ILE A 577 6.11 -3.44 14.61
N THR A 578 6.86 -4.54 14.57
CA THR A 578 6.76 -5.55 13.49
C THR A 578 6.81 -6.96 14.06
N THR A 579 6.21 -7.93 13.36
CA THR A 579 6.38 -9.35 13.64
C THR A 579 7.86 -9.72 13.55
N ILE A 580 8.39 -10.49 14.49
CA ILE A 580 9.79 -10.94 14.45
C ILE A 580 10.03 -11.98 13.35
N ASN A 581 11.24 -12.01 12.80
CA ASN A 581 11.60 -12.93 11.70
C ASN A 581 11.35 -14.41 12.02
N ALA A 582 11.62 -14.84 13.27
CA ALA A 582 11.39 -16.22 13.68
C ALA A 582 9.91 -16.64 13.57
N LEU A 583 8.98 -15.75 13.90
CA LEU A 583 7.54 -16.02 13.69
C LEU A 583 7.13 -15.99 12.23
N VAL A 584 7.80 -15.21 11.38
CA VAL A 584 7.56 -15.26 9.93
C VAL A 584 7.98 -16.62 9.38
N ALA A 585 9.10 -17.18 9.85
CA ALA A 585 9.55 -18.53 9.48
C ALA A 585 8.58 -19.61 9.96
N ASP A 586 8.18 -19.55 11.25
CA ASP A 586 7.18 -20.45 11.82
C ASP A 586 5.84 -20.41 11.08
N TRP A 587 5.39 -19.20 10.73
CA TRP A 587 4.17 -19.01 9.94
C TRP A 587 4.24 -19.70 8.58
N ALA A 588 5.38 -19.65 7.89
CA ALA A 588 5.56 -20.35 6.62
C ALA A 588 5.60 -21.88 6.79
N ASP A 589 6.27 -22.39 7.83
CA ASP A 589 6.35 -23.82 8.10
C ASP A 589 4.99 -24.41 8.54
N ASN A 590 4.11 -23.62 9.11
CA ASN A 590 2.75 -24.00 9.54
C ASN A 590 1.64 -23.63 8.54
N GLU A 591 1.96 -23.56 7.24
CA GLU A 591 1.01 -23.30 6.16
C GLU A 591 0.20 -21.99 6.32
N GLY A 592 0.81 -20.96 6.89
CA GLY A 592 0.18 -19.66 7.09
C GLY A 592 -0.63 -19.54 8.38
N VAL A 593 -0.53 -20.47 9.30
CA VAL A 593 -1.19 -20.41 10.61
C VAL A 593 -0.19 -20.01 11.69
N PRO A 594 -0.18 -18.76 12.16
CA PRO A 594 0.73 -18.35 13.22
C PRO A 594 0.38 -19.05 14.54
N GLN A 595 1.40 -19.49 15.28
CA GLN A 595 1.25 -20.11 16.61
C GLN A 595 1.37 -19.10 17.75
N GLY A 596 0.93 -17.90 17.55
CA GLY A 596 0.99 -16.80 18.49
C GLY A 596 1.53 -15.53 17.83
N GLU A 597 1.69 -14.51 18.62
CA GLU A 597 2.12 -13.20 18.14
C GLU A 597 3.24 -12.67 19.04
N LEU A 598 4.38 -12.35 18.41
CA LEU A 598 5.51 -11.70 19.06
C LEU A 598 6.02 -10.58 18.18
N TYR A 599 6.07 -9.39 18.73
CA TYR A 599 6.47 -8.19 18.03
C TYR A 599 7.74 -7.59 18.61
N SER A 600 8.47 -6.87 17.77
CA SER A 600 9.61 -6.08 18.17
C SER A 600 9.58 -4.69 17.57
N THR A 601 10.18 -3.75 18.27
CA THR A 601 10.47 -2.40 17.80
C THR A 601 11.85 -1.98 18.27
N GLN A 602 12.30 -0.80 17.87
CA GLN A 602 13.61 -0.28 18.24
C GLN A 602 13.54 1.22 18.55
N THR A 603 14.24 1.61 19.60
CA THR A 603 14.53 3.00 19.94
C THR A 603 16.04 3.19 20.06
N THR A 604 16.55 4.27 19.48
CA THR A 604 17.94 4.71 19.68
C THR A 604 17.98 5.59 20.92
N MET A 605 18.81 5.24 21.92
CA MET A 605 19.03 6.05 23.11
C MET A 605 20.20 7.02 22.92
#